data_9621772c57f34d667ec9fe0022fbde92
#
_entry.id   9621772c57f34d667ec9fe0022fbde92
#
_cell.length_a   1.000
_cell.length_b   1.000
_cell.length_c   1.000
_cell.angle_alpha   90.00
_cell.angle_beta   90.00
_cell.angle_gamma   90.00
#
_symmetry.space_group_name_H-M   'P 1'
#
loop_
_entity.id
_entity.type
_entity.pdbx_description
1 polymer ?
#
loop_
_entity_poly.entity_id
_entity_poly.type
_entity_poly.pdbx_seq_one_letter_code
_entity_poly.pdbx_strand_id
1 'polypeptide(L)'
;ELEKEGVLFIYGDVAKPGYFPFARNMSVQDLILKAGGLLESASTVRIDVSRRIKDPKSVSSSTVIGKSFTVELKNGLLIGESNTLKLEPYDMVFVRRSPGYQKQANVTVNGEVTFTGNYALTKKNERLSDLIAKAGGLSKSAYAKGARLMRRMTADEIRQKQDAVRFATKGTGKDSVSLSSLEVDQTYSVGIELEKALAKPKSDEDLVLREGDVLFVPKYVSTVTVNGAVMYPNTVLYQKGSGIDYYIGQAGGFGNRALKRRAYVVYMNGTVSRLRRNTANAIEPGCEIIVPSKGERKKMTTAGAVGMSSSIASIAAMVASMVKIGRAH
;
A
#
# COMPACT_ATOMS: atom_id res chain seq x y z
N GLU A 1 -48.77 -4.39 32.61
CA GLU A 1 -47.47 -3.72 32.89
C GLU A 1 -46.44 -4.30 31.96
N LEU A 2 -46.13 -3.56 30.89
CA LEU A 2 -45.02 -3.85 30.00
C LEU A 2 -43.72 -3.59 30.79
N GLU A 3 -43.15 -4.61 31.41
CA GLU A 3 -41.75 -4.57 31.91
C GLU A 3 -40.89 -4.05 30.76
N LYS A 4 -40.22 -2.94 30.96
CA LYS A 4 -39.23 -2.41 30.05
C LYS A 4 -38.17 -3.49 29.87
N GLU A 5 -38.31 -4.31 28.84
CA GLU A 5 -37.30 -5.27 28.44
C GLU A 5 -36.01 -4.49 28.17
N GLY A 6 -34.97 -4.76 28.96
CA GLY A 6 -33.67 -4.16 28.78
C GLY A 6 -33.07 -4.61 27.45
N VAL A 7 -31.99 -3.97 27.06
CA VAL A 7 -31.20 -4.38 25.88
C VAL A 7 -29.84 -4.92 26.32
N LEU A 8 -29.30 -5.80 25.50
CA LEU A 8 -27.94 -6.31 25.56
C LEU A 8 -27.14 -5.79 24.38
N PHE A 9 -25.86 -5.58 24.59
CA PHE A 9 -24.97 -5.15 23.52
C PHE A 9 -23.93 -6.23 23.25
N ILE A 10 -23.66 -6.49 21.95
CA ILE A 10 -22.60 -7.36 21.51
C ILE A 10 -21.74 -6.67 20.46
N TYR A 11 -20.42 -6.72 20.66
CA TYR A 11 -19.42 -6.07 19.81
C TYR A 11 -18.30 -7.04 19.44
N GLY A 12 -17.61 -6.73 18.35
CA GLY A 12 -16.44 -7.48 17.90
C GLY A 12 -16.76 -8.51 16.84
N ASP A 13 -16.04 -9.63 16.85
CA ASP A 13 -16.04 -10.62 15.76
C ASP A 13 -17.25 -11.58 15.82
N VAL A 14 -18.45 -11.03 15.64
CA VAL A 14 -19.72 -11.73 15.46
C VAL A 14 -20.38 -11.32 14.13
N ALA A 15 -21.27 -12.15 13.61
CA ALA A 15 -21.89 -11.91 12.31
C ALA A 15 -22.73 -10.63 12.28
N LYS A 16 -23.43 -10.29 13.35
CA LYS A 16 -24.28 -9.10 13.46
C LYS A 16 -24.03 -8.42 14.81
N PRO A 17 -22.98 -7.56 14.92
CA PRO A 17 -22.78 -6.76 16.13
C PRO A 17 -23.88 -5.72 16.29
N GLY A 18 -24.23 -5.37 17.53
CA GLY A 18 -25.26 -4.39 17.83
C GLY A 18 -25.95 -4.64 19.14
N TYR A 19 -27.22 -4.20 19.24
CA TYR A 19 -28.06 -4.38 20.41
C TYR A 19 -29.17 -5.42 20.14
N PHE A 20 -29.49 -6.18 21.19
CA PHE A 20 -30.51 -7.22 21.16
C PHE A 20 -31.42 -7.10 22.36
N PRO A 21 -32.71 -7.45 22.23
CA PRO A 21 -33.62 -7.44 23.37
C PRO A 21 -33.16 -8.47 24.39
N PHE A 22 -33.18 -8.08 25.66
CA PHE A 22 -32.88 -8.95 26.79
C PHE A 22 -34.03 -9.96 26.99
N ALA A 23 -33.68 -11.18 27.31
CA ALA A 23 -34.61 -12.19 27.78
C ALA A 23 -34.12 -12.81 29.08
N ARG A 24 -35.04 -13.21 29.96
CA ARG A 24 -34.71 -13.85 31.24
C ARG A 24 -33.87 -15.11 31.01
N ASN A 25 -32.87 -15.32 31.86
CA ASN A 25 -31.97 -16.47 31.80
C ASN A 25 -31.09 -16.59 30.56
N MET A 26 -30.99 -15.54 29.74
CA MET A 26 -30.13 -15.51 28.56
C MET A 26 -28.65 -15.65 28.95
N SER A 27 -27.96 -16.56 28.32
CA SER A 27 -26.52 -16.75 28.43
C SER A 27 -25.76 -15.94 27.38
N VAL A 28 -24.42 -15.86 27.52
CA VAL A 28 -23.53 -15.28 26.51
C VAL A 28 -23.64 -16.05 25.19
N GLN A 29 -23.79 -17.37 25.26
CA GLN A 29 -23.96 -18.23 24.09
C GLN A 29 -25.25 -17.92 23.33
N ASP A 30 -26.39 -17.74 24.04
CA ASP A 30 -27.66 -17.39 23.42
C ASP A 30 -27.58 -16.05 22.68
N LEU A 31 -26.88 -15.07 23.26
CA LEU A 31 -26.67 -13.77 22.64
C LEU A 31 -25.78 -13.89 21.39
N ILE A 32 -24.72 -14.68 21.45
CA ILE A 32 -23.86 -14.94 20.26
C ILE A 32 -24.67 -15.60 19.15
N LEU A 33 -25.51 -16.60 19.48
CA LEU A 33 -26.39 -17.25 18.49
C LEU A 33 -27.40 -16.28 17.89
N LYS A 34 -28.01 -15.41 18.70
CA LYS A 34 -28.89 -14.33 18.20
C LYS A 34 -28.16 -13.33 17.31
N ALA A 35 -26.87 -13.10 17.58
CA ALA A 35 -26.00 -12.28 16.75
C ALA A 35 -25.52 -12.99 15.46
N GLY A 36 -26.06 -14.19 15.17
CA GLY A 36 -25.71 -14.96 13.97
C GLY A 36 -24.46 -15.79 14.08
N GLY A 37 -23.92 -15.97 15.29
CA GLY A 37 -22.71 -16.76 15.56
C GLY A 37 -21.41 -15.96 15.54
N LEU A 38 -20.33 -16.66 15.82
CA LEU A 38 -18.96 -16.12 15.79
C LEU A 38 -18.45 -16.08 14.35
N LEU A 39 -17.65 -15.05 14.04
CA LEU A 39 -16.84 -15.04 12.83
C LEU A 39 -15.65 -16.01 12.98
N GLU A 40 -15.09 -16.45 11.86
CA GLU A 40 -13.89 -17.30 11.82
C GLU A 40 -12.70 -16.66 12.58
N SER A 41 -12.63 -15.33 12.60
CA SER A 41 -11.60 -14.57 13.28
C SER A 41 -11.80 -14.44 14.80
N ALA A 42 -12.94 -14.87 15.33
CA ALA A 42 -13.27 -14.70 16.74
C ALA A 42 -12.39 -15.54 17.65
N SER A 43 -12.02 -14.98 18.80
CA SER A 43 -11.38 -15.73 19.87
C SER A 43 -12.43 -16.55 20.65
N THR A 44 -12.19 -17.84 20.78
CA THR A 44 -13.04 -18.71 21.60
C THR A 44 -12.57 -18.76 23.06
N VAL A 45 -11.34 -18.33 23.33
CA VAL A 45 -10.75 -18.37 24.70
C VAL A 45 -10.97 -17.07 25.47
N ARG A 46 -11.45 -16.01 24.82
CA ARG A 46 -11.65 -14.73 25.51
C ARG A 46 -12.83 -13.95 24.95
N ILE A 47 -13.92 -14.00 25.72
CA ILE A 47 -15.08 -13.14 25.52
C ILE A 47 -15.26 -12.36 26.81
N ASP A 48 -15.23 -11.03 26.72
CA ASP A 48 -15.35 -10.16 27.87
C ASP A 48 -16.81 -9.71 28.01
N VAL A 49 -17.36 -9.81 29.21
CA VAL A 49 -18.70 -9.28 29.56
C VAL A 49 -18.53 -8.14 30.54
N SER A 50 -18.99 -6.97 30.20
CA SER A 50 -18.96 -5.79 31.06
C SER A 50 -20.37 -5.48 31.57
N ARG A 51 -20.51 -5.47 32.89
CA ARG A 51 -21.75 -5.18 33.60
C ARG A 51 -21.63 -3.89 34.38
N ARG A 52 -22.53 -2.97 34.17
CA ARG A 52 -22.58 -1.72 34.92
C ARG A 52 -23.00 -1.95 36.37
N ILE A 53 -22.43 -1.18 37.31
CA ILE A 53 -22.89 -1.18 38.69
C ILE A 53 -24.09 -0.26 38.77
N LYS A 54 -25.18 -0.75 39.39
CA LYS A 54 -26.35 0.00 39.73
C LYS A 54 -26.46 0.02 41.25
N ASP A 55 -26.22 1.17 41.85
CA ASP A 55 -26.49 1.39 43.28
C ASP A 55 -27.34 2.64 43.45
N PRO A 56 -28.68 2.48 43.37
CA PRO A 56 -29.59 3.62 43.49
C PRO A 56 -29.66 4.20 44.92
N LYS A 57 -29.06 3.54 45.90
CA LYS A 57 -29.01 3.99 47.29
C LYS A 57 -27.69 4.65 47.68
N SER A 58 -26.74 4.69 46.76
CA SER A 58 -25.44 5.31 47.01
C SER A 58 -25.60 6.83 47.19
N VAL A 59 -25.04 7.37 48.25
CA VAL A 59 -24.97 8.80 48.54
C VAL A 59 -23.62 9.41 48.17
N SER A 60 -22.70 8.59 47.61
CA SER A 60 -21.38 9.03 47.17
C SER A 60 -21.05 8.47 45.78
N SER A 61 -20.24 9.21 45.01
CA SER A 61 -19.74 8.71 43.73
C SER A 61 -18.64 7.67 43.97
N SER A 62 -18.75 6.54 43.26
CA SER A 62 -17.69 5.50 43.22
C SER A 62 -16.82 5.70 41.98
N THR A 63 -15.53 5.47 42.12
CA THR A 63 -14.61 5.40 40.95
C THR A 63 -14.81 4.10 40.17
N VAL A 64 -15.46 3.08 40.74
CA VAL A 64 -15.76 1.80 40.08
C VAL A 64 -17.13 1.91 39.44
N ILE A 65 -17.15 1.86 38.09
CA ILE A 65 -18.35 2.04 37.29
C ILE A 65 -18.94 0.73 36.74
N GLY A 66 -18.19 -0.36 36.79
CA GLY A 66 -18.61 -1.65 36.25
C GLY A 66 -17.79 -2.84 36.75
N LYS A 67 -18.31 -4.03 36.48
CA LYS A 67 -17.62 -5.31 36.69
C LYS A 67 -17.36 -5.96 35.35
N SER A 68 -16.20 -6.58 35.18
CA SER A 68 -15.86 -7.34 33.96
C SER A 68 -15.72 -8.81 34.28
N PHE A 69 -16.28 -9.64 33.43
CA PHE A 69 -16.18 -11.09 33.48
C PHE A 69 -15.56 -11.56 32.18
N THR A 70 -14.65 -12.53 32.24
CA THR A 70 -14.11 -13.19 31.04
C THR A 70 -14.66 -14.58 30.98
N VAL A 71 -15.23 -14.94 29.84
CA VAL A 71 -15.77 -16.27 29.59
C VAL A 71 -15.00 -16.95 28.45
N GLU A 72 -14.89 -18.27 28.54
CA GLU A 72 -14.22 -19.12 27.56
C GLU A 72 -15.23 -20.06 26.90
N LEU A 73 -15.08 -20.26 25.61
CA LEU A 73 -15.88 -21.20 24.82
C LEU A 73 -14.99 -22.36 24.37
N LYS A 74 -15.48 -23.60 24.52
CA LYS A 74 -14.86 -24.78 23.94
C LYS A 74 -15.80 -25.37 22.90
N ASN A 75 -15.33 -25.51 21.66
CA ASN A 75 -16.13 -25.99 20.54
C ASN A 75 -17.45 -25.21 20.35
N GLY A 76 -17.43 -23.90 20.63
CA GLY A 76 -18.63 -23.05 20.57
C GLY A 76 -19.54 -23.11 21.80
N LEU A 77 -19.17 -23.87 22.82
CA LEU A 77 -19.94 -24.03 24.06
C LEU A 77 -19.22 -23.38 25.25
N LEU A 78 -19.97 -22.80 26.17
CA LEU A 78 -19.45 -22.26 27.44
C LEU A 78 -18.94 -23.39 28.34
N ILE A 79 -17.77 -23.18 28.97
CA ILE A 79 -17.15 -24.21 29.86
C ILE A 79 -17.09 -23.68 31.29
N GLY A 80 -17.22 -24.63 32.23
CA GLY A 80 -17.02 -24.38 33.66
C GLY A 80 -17.99 -23.34 34.23
N GLU A 81 -17.46 -22.50 35.13
CA GLU A 81 -18.25 -21.41 35.76
C GLU A 81 -18.81 -20.39 34.75
N SER A 82 -18.20 -20.28 33.57
CA SER A 82 -18.69 -19.44 32.47
C SER A 82 -20.08 -19.85 32.00
N ASN A 83 -20.45 -21.13 32.15
CA ASN A 83 -21.79 -21.59 31.76
C ASN A 83 -22.89 -21.09 32.71
N THR A 84 -22.53 -20.66 33.92
CA THR A 84 -23.49 -20.15 34.92
C THR A 84 -23.74 -18.67 34.80
N LEU A 85 -22.91 -17.91 34.02
CA LEU A 85 -23.05 -16.48 33.85
C LEU A 85 -24.31 -16.17 33.03
N LYS A 86 -25.34 -15.70 33.75
CA LYS A 86 -26.54 -15.15 33.12
C LYS A 86 -26.33 -13.67 32.86
N LEU A 87 -26.75 -13.25 31.67
CA LEU A 87 -26.71 -11.86 31.27
C LEU A 87 -27.78 -11.07 32.01
N GLU A 88 -27.47 -9.83 32.33
CA GLU A 88 -28.39 -8.85 32.91
C GLU A 88 -28.68 -7.73 31.88
N PRO A 89 -29.81 -7.03 32.03
CA PRO A 89 -30.12 -5.90 31.15
C PRO A 89 -28.98 -4.88 31.10
N TYR A 90 -28.60 -4.49 29.90
CA TYR A 90 -27.53 -3.54 29.57
C TYR A 90 -26.11 -4.09 29.73
N ASP A 91 -25.93 -5.40 29.88
CA ASP A 91 -24.61 -6.01 29.73
C ASP A 91 -24.05 -5.79 28.34
N MET A 92 -22.75 -5.58 28.27
CA MET A 92 -21.99 -5.44 27.02
C MET A 92 -21.07 -6.65 26.87
N VAL A 93 -21.22 -7.37 25.78
CA VAL A 93 -20.41 -8.53 25.44
C VAL A 93 -19.43 -8.16 24.33
N PHE A 94 -18.15 -8.39 24.52
CA PHE A 94 -17.08 -8.11 23.57
C PHE A 94 -16.43 -9.39 23.13
N VAL A 95 -16.68 -9.77 21.87
CA VAL A 95 -16.01 -10.90 21.24
C VAL A 95 -14.72 -10.42 20.62
N ARG A 96 -13.59 -10.81 21.19
CA ARG A 96 -12.27 -10.38 20.73
C ARG A 96 -11.85 -11.18 19.51
N ARG A 97 -11.05 -10.54 18.64
CA ARG A 97 -10.37 -11.26 17.55
C ARG A 97 -9.28 -12.16 18.10
N SER A 98 -9.16 -13.37 17.56
CA SER A 98 -8.08 -14.29 17.88
C SER A 98 -6.73 -13.70 17.43
N PRO A 99 -5.73 -13.59 18.33
CA PRO A 99 -4.38 -13.16 17.94
C PRO A 99 -3.72 -14.07 16.90
N GLY A 100 -4.12 -15.33 16.87
CA GLY A 100 -3.63 -16.32 15.91
C GLY A 100 -4.30 -16.24 14.54
N TYR A 101 -5.45 -15.56 14.42
CA TYR A 101 -6.14 -15.45 13.16
C TYR A 101 -5.40 -14.50 12.20
N GLN A 102 -5.14 -15.00 11.03
CA GLN A 102 -4.59 -14.24 9.94
C GLN A 102 -5.49 -14.42 8.71
N LYS A 103 -6.01 -13.31 8.19
CA LYS A 103 -6.69 -13.33 6.91
C LYS A 103 -5.71 -13.78 5.84
N GLN A 104 -6.17 -14.69 4.97
CA GLN A 104 -5.37 -15.11 3.84
C GLN A 104 -5.04 -13.90 2.95
N ALA A 105 -3.77 -13.63 2.77
CA ALA A 105 -3.26 -12.58 1.91
C ALA A 105 -2.76 -13.17 0.60
N ASN A 106 -3.02 -12.49 -0.51
CA ASN A 106 -2.62 -12.92 -1.84
C ASN A 106 -1.72 -11.87 -2.49
N VAL A 107 -0.80 -12.36 -3.32
CA VAL A 107 0.07 -11.58 -4.18
C VAL A 107 -0.02 -12.10 -5.60
N THR A 108 0.31 -11.27 -6.58
CA THR A 108 0.23 -11.64 -7.99
C THR A 108 1.61 -11.59 -8.63
N VAL A 109 1.93 -12.56 -9.46
CA VAL A 109 3.14 -12.56 -10.28
C VAL A 109 2.77 -12.58 -11.76
N ASN A 110 3.30 -11.64 -12.51
CA ASN A 110 3.08 -11.49 -13.94
C ASN A 110 4.40 -11.41 -14.72
N GLY A 111 4.35 -11.73 -16.02
CA GLY A 111 5.48 -11.61 -16.93
C GLY A 111 6.30 -12.89 -17.02
N GLU A 112 7.62 -12.76 -17.09
CA GLU A 112 8.55 -13.82 -17.43
C GLU A 112 8.95 -14.70 -16.23
N VAL A 113 7.96 -15.46 -15.73
CA VAL A 113 8.12 -16.53 -14.73
C VAL A 113 7.50 -17.81 -15.27
N THR A 114 7.85 -18.96 -14.69
CA THR A 114 7.33 -20.26 -15.16
C THR A 114 5.82 -20.34 -15.00
N PHE A 115 5.29 -19.96 -13.85
CA PHE A 115 3.86 -19.97 -13.58
C PHE A 115 3.40 -18.59 -13.11
N THR A 116 2.68 -17.87 -13.95
CA THR A 116 2.07 -16.59 -13.62
C THR A 116 0.75 -16.79 -12.88
N GLY A 117 0.34 -15.81 -12.08
CA GLY A 117 -0.95 -15.83 -11.40
C GLY A 117 -0.92 -15.37 -9.96
N ASN A 118 -1.97 -15.71 -9.23
CA ASN A 118 -2.14 -15.35 -7.83
C ASN A 118 -1.55 -16.42 -6.91
N TYR A 119 -0.84 -15.98 -5.90
CA TYR A 119 -0.20 -16.82 -4.88
C TYR A 119 -0.63 -16.39 -3.49
N ALA A 120 -1.06 -17.36 -2.69
CA ALA A 120 -1.34 -17.11 -1.27
C ALA A 120 -0.03 -16.98 -0.48
N LEU A 121 0.05 -15.97 0.36
CA LEU A 121 1.11 -15.85 1.36
C LEU A 121 0.85 -16.86 2.48
N THR A 122 1.83 -17.71 2.74
CA THR A 122 1.77 -18.74 3.77
C THR A 122 2.48 -18.34 5.07
N LYS A 123 3.31 -17.29 5.00
CA LYS A 123 4.07 -16.75 6.13
C LYS A 123 3.99 -15.21 6.15
N LYS A 124 4.01 -14.61 7.34
CA LYS A 124 4.01 -13.14 7.50
C LYS A 124 5.24 -12.44 6.90
N ASN A 125 6.34 -13.14 6.84
CA ASN A 125 7.63 -12.65 6.36
C ASN A 125 8.06 -13.28 5.03
N GLU A 126 7.10 -13.69 4.21
CA GLU A 126 7.36 -14.23 2.89
C GLU A 126 7.94 -13.13 1.98
N ARG A 127 8.97 -13.49 1.21
CA ARG A 127 9.80 -12.55 0.48
C ARG A 127 9.71 -12.73 -1.03
N LEU A 128 10.32 -11.83 -1.80
CA LEU A 128 10.37 -11.91 -3.26
C LEU A 128 11.00 -13.21 -3.74
N SER A 129 12.08 -13.67 -3.11
CA SER A 129 12.74 -14.93 -3.45
C SER A 129 11.85 -16.14 -3.25
N ASP A 130 11.07 -16.17 -2.15
CA ASP A 130 10.13 -17.25 -1.87
C ASP A 130 9.01 -17.28 -2.94
N LEU A 131 8.50 -16.10 -3.33
CA LEU A 131 7.46 -15.98 -4.34
C LEU A 131 7.93 -16.47 -5.70
N ILE A 132 9.12 -16.07 -6.14
CA ILE A 132 9.70 -16.55 -7.41
C ILE A 132 9.93 -18.07 -7.37
N ALA A 133 10.38 -18.61 -6.24
CA ALA A 133 10.50 -20.06 -6.07
C ALA A 133 9.16 -20.78 -6.22
N LYS A 134 8.08 -20.25 -5.60
CA LYS A 134 6.71 -20.76 -5.79
C LYS A 134 6.23 -20.66 -7.23
N ALA A 135 6.61 -19.60 -7.94
CA ALA A 135 6.28 -19.41 -9.36
C ALA A 135 7.12 -20.29 -10.31
N GLY A 136 7.94 -21.22 -9.79
CA GLY A 136 8.76 -22.12 -10.58
C GLY A 136 10.02 -21.48 -11.16
N GLY A 137 10.42 -20.30 -10.64
CA GLY A 137 11.59 -19.56 -11.10
C GLY A 137 11.31 -18.63 -12.28
N LEU A 138 12.36 -17.94 -12.69
CA LEU A 138 12.33 -17.02 -13.84
C LEU A 138 12.42 -17.80 -15.17
N SER A 139 11.74 -17.30 -16.20
CA SER A 139 11.88 -17.84 -17.56
C SER A 139 13.27 -17.51 -18.15
N LYS A 140 13.65 -18.20 -19.23
CA LYS A 140 14.93 -17.93 -19.92
C LYS A 140 15.00 -16.54 -20.54
N SER A 141 13.86 -15.93 -20.83
CA SER A 141 13.75 -14.58 -21.41
C SER A 141 13.54 -13.48 -20.35
N ALA A 142 13.52 -13.83 -19.08
CA ALA A 142 13.29 -12.89 -17.99
C ALA A 142 14.44 -11.87 -17.83
N TYR A 143 14.05 -10.63 -17.59
CA TYR A 143 14.99 -9.57 -17.23
C TYR A 143 14.79 -9.16 -15.77
N ALA A 144 15.50 -9.86 -14.87
CA ALA A 144 15.36 -9.68 -13.42
C ALA A 144 15.65 -8.25 -12.95
N LYS A 145 16.63 -7.56 -13.56
CA LYS A 145 16.94 -6.14 -13.24
C LYS A 145 15.81 -5.18 -13.55
N GLY A 146 14.99 -5.51 -14.54
CA GLY A 146 13.83 -4.71 -14.93
C GLY A 146 12.57 -5.02 -14.12
N ALA A 147 12.61 -5.96 -13.20
CA ALA A 147 11.45 -6.33 -12.41
C ALA A 147 10.98 -5.17 -11.54
N ARG A 148 9.67 -5.04 -11.40
CA ARG A 148 9.03 -3.99 -10.59
C ARG A 148 7.95 -4.59 -9.70
N LEU A 149 7.82 -4.02 -8.52
CA LEU A 149 6.79 -4.37 -7.57
C LEU A 149 5.78 -3.22 -7.47
N MET A 150 4.53 -3.49 -7.78
CA MET A 150 3.43 -2.56 -7.56
C MET A 150 2.79 -2.88 -6.21
N ARG A 151 2.71 -1.91 -5.34
CA ARG A 151 2.19 -2.06 -3.98
C ARG A 151 1.00 -1.15 -3.75
N ARG A 152 -0.05 -1.68 -3.12
CA ARG A 152 -1.19 -0.87 -2.71
C ARG A 152 -0.84 -0.05 -1.47
N MET A 153 -1.24 1.22 -1.48
CA MET A 153 -1.09 2.08 -0.31
C MET A 153 -2.03 1.67 0.80
N THR A 154 -1.54 1.72 2.03
CA THR A 154 -2.40 1.64 3.21
C THR A 154 -3.19 2.93 3.40
N ALA A 155 -4.26 2.89 4.19
CA ALA A 155 -5.05 4.09 4.49
C ALA A 155 -4.20 5.23 5.09
N ASP A 156 -3.20 4.88 5.91
CA ASP A 156 -2.29 5.85 6.51
C ASP A 156 -1.31 6.44 5.50
N GLU A 157 -0.76 5.62 4.59
CA GLU A 157 0.10 6.09 3.49
C GLU A 157 -0.68 7.03 2.54
N ILE A 158 -1.96 6.73 2.26
CA ILE A 158 -2.83 7.61 1.48
C ILE A 158 -3.02 8.96 2.18
N ARG A 159 -3.30 8.96 3.49
CA ARG A 159 -3.44 10.20 4.28
C ARG A 159 -2.16 11.02 4.26
N GLN A 160 -1.01 10.39 4.54
CA GLN A 160 0.29 11.06 4.49
C GLN A 160 0.58 11.67 3.12
N LYS A 161 0.26 10.98 2.04
CA LYS A 161 0.43 11.50 0.68
C LYS A 161 -0.51 12.69 0.41
N GLN A 162 -1.76 12.61 0.84
CA GLN A 162 -2.73 13.71 0.73
C GLN A 162 -2.26 14.95 1.53
N ASP A 163 -1.76 14.75 2.73
CA ASP A 163 -1.22 15.85 3.55
C ASP A 163 0.02 16.46 2.92
N ALA A 164 0.94 15.65 2.39
CA ALA A 164 2.11 16.16 1.68
C ALA A 164 1.74 17.02 0.46
N VAL A 165 0.76 16.57 -0.33
CA VAL A 165 0.24 17.35 -1.48
C VAL A 165 -0.41 18.66 -0.98
N ARG A 166 -1.21 18.59 0.09
CA ARG A 166 -1.86 19.77 0.69
C ARG A 166 -0.84 20.79 1.23
N PHE A 167 0.26 20.35 1.82
CA PHE A 167 1.33 21.26 2.25
C PHE A 167 2.11 21.86 1.07
N ALA A 168 2.37 21.08 0.03
CA ALA A 168 3.05 21.56 -1.15
C ALA A 168 2.23 22.64 -1.93
N THR A 169 0.90 22.51 -1.94
CA THR A 169 0.00 23.47 -2.61
C THR A 169 -0.23 24.74 -1.80
N LYS A 170 -0.19 24.70 -0.46
CA LYS A 170 -0.32 25.90 0.39
C LYS A 170 0.81 26.91 0.21
N GLY A 171 1.99 26.49 -0.27
CA GLY A 171 3.15 27.38 -0.49
C GLY A 171 3.14 28.16 -1.81
N THR A 172 2.25 27.88 -2.73
CA THR A 172 2.26 28.46 -4.09
C THR A 172 1.14 29.46 -4.38
N GLY A 173 0.42 29.94 -3.40
CA GLY A 173 -0.41 31.17 -3.44
C GLY A 173 -1.30 31.44 -4.67
N LYS A 174 -1.57 30.45 -5.53
CA LYS A 174 -2.47 30.56 -6.67
C LYS A 174 -3.16 29.23 -6.94
N ASP A 175 -4.48 29.34 -6.91
CA ASP A 175 -5.46 28.35 -7.32
C ASP A 175 -5.49 27.04 -6.48
N SER A 176 -6.51 26.97 -5.63
CA SER A 176 -7.00 25.74 -5.05
C SER A 176 -7.38 24.77 -6.17
N VAL A 177 -6.42 23.99 -6.64
CA VAL A 177 -6.74 22.77 -7.38
C VAL A 177 -7.58 21.95 -6.42
N SER A 178 -8.86 21.77 -6.75
CA SER A 178 -9.78 21.00 -5.93
C SER A 178 -9.16 19.63 -5.72
N LEU A 179 -8.82 19.28 -4.49
CA LEU A 179 -8.28 17.97 -4.08
C LEU A 179 -9.16 16.81 -4.54
N SER A 180 -10.42 17.07 -4.87
CA SER A 180 -11.38 16.11 -5.41
C SER A 180 -11.09 15.64 -6.85
N SER A 181 -10.23 16.35 -7.61
CA SER A 181 -9.86 15.97 -8.98
C SER A 181 -8.51 15.24 -9.07
N LEU A 182 -7.76 15.15 -7.99
CA LEU A 182 -6.56 14.31 -7.93
C LEU A 182 -6.98 12.90 -7.51
N GLU A 183 -7.31 12.06 -8.48
CA GLU A 183 -7.31 10.61 -8.28
C GLU A 183 -5.90 10.22 -7.81
N VAL A 184 -5.75 10.07 -6.50
CA VAL A 184 -4.50 9.56 -5.93
C VAL A 184 -4.48 8.07 -6.28
N ASP A 185 -3.63 7.70 -7.23
CA ASP A 185 -3.35 6.29 -7.50
C ASP A 185 -3.13 5.57 -6.16
N GLN A 186 -3.98 4.61 -5.89
CA GLN A 186 -3.93 3.82 -4.65
C GLN A 186 -2.75 2.84 -4.64
N THR A 187 -1.98 2.79 -5.74
CA THR A 187 -0.82 1.93 -5.92
C THR A 187 0.42 2.76 -6.22
N TYR A 188 1.57 2.27 -5.84
CA TYR A 188 2.86 2.85 -6.18
C TYR A 188 3.86 1.78 -6.56
N SER A 189 4.82 2.16 -7.42
CA SER A 189 5.92 1.29 -7.81
C SER A 189 7.01 1.32 -6.75
N VAL A 190 7.39 0.16 -6.26
CA VAL A 190 8.56 -0.04 -5.41
C VAL A 190 9.71 -0.47 -6.31
N GLY A 191 10.78 0.32 -6.34
CA GLY A 191 12.01 -0.07 -7.05
C GLY A 191 12.66 -1.25 -6.33
N ILE A 192 12.78 -2.36 -7.00
CA ILE A 192 13.36 -3.59 -6.45
C ILE A 192 14.61 -3.98 -7.26
N GLU A 193 15.51 -4.70 -6.61
CA GLU A 193 16.68 -5.32 -7.23
C GLU A 193 16.53 -6.85 -7.18
N LEU A 194 15.60 -7.38 -7.99
CA LEU A 194 15.22 -8.79 -7.95
C LEU A 194 16.42 -9.72 -8.18
N GLU A 195 17.36 -9.34 -9.05
CA GLU A 195 18.59 -10.13 -9.29
C GLU A 195 19.40 -10.30 -8.00
N LYS A 196 19.56 -9.23 -7.21
CA LYS A 196 20.28 -9.30 -5.93
C LYS A 196 19.48 -10.07 -4.87
N ALA A 197 18.17 -9.87 -4.82
CA ALA A 197 17.29 -10.59 -3.92
C ALA A 197 17.37 -12.11 -4.14
N LEU A 198 17.41 -12.55 -5.40
CA LEU A 198 17.55 -13.97 -5.76
C LEU A 198 18.96 -14.51 -5.50
N ALA A 199 19.99 -13.67 -5.67
CA ALA A 199 21.40 -14.07 -5.40
C ALA A 199 21.67 -14.23 -3.90
N LYS A 200 21.01 -13.42 -3.05
CA LYS A 200 21.13 -13.47 -1.59
C LYS A 200 19.75 -13.45 -0.94
N PRO A 201 19.05 -14.59 -0.87
CA PRO A 201 17.78 -14.69 -0.18
C PRO A 201 17.89 -14.23 1.28
N LYS A 202 16.86 -13.52 1.76
CA LYS A 202 16.77 -12.94 3.10
C LYS A 202 17.69 -11.74 3.35
N SER A 203 18.34 -11.18 2.32
CA SER A 203 19.03 -9.89 2.43
C SER A 203 18.03 -8.71 2.49
N ASP A 204 18.56 -7.49 2.65
CA ASP A 204 17.73 -6.28 2.69
C ASP A 204 17.07 -5.98 1.33
N GLU A 205 17.66 -6.43 0.24
CA GLU A 205 17.10 -6.32 -1.12
C GLU A 205 15.96 -7.29 -1.37
N ASP A 206 15.88 -8.38 -0.59
CA ASP A 206 14.84 -9.39 -0.67
C ASP A 206 13.63 -8.95 0.17
N LEU A 207 12.82 -8.06 -0.39
CA LEU A 207 11.70 -7.41 0.29
C LEU A 207 10.63 -8.39 0.77
N VAL A 208 10.08 -8.11 1.95
CA VAL A 208 8.90 -8.80 2.47
C VAL A 208 7.66 -8.34 1.70
N LEU A 209 6.87 -9.31 1.26
CA LEU A 209 5.64 -9.09 0.51
C LEU A 209 4.48 -8.66 1.42
N ARG A 210 3.55 -7.90 0.83
CA ARG A 210 2.30 -7.47 1.47
C ARG A 210 1.10 -7.93 0.64
N GLU A 211 -0.06 -8.01 1.29
CA GLU A 211 -1.32 -8.30 0.60
C GLU A 211 -1.55 -7.33 -0.57
N GLY A 212 -1.86 -7.90 -1.74
CA GLY A 212 -2.13 -7.14 -2.95
C GLY A 212 -0.90 -6.66 -3.72
N ASP A 213 0.31 -7.07 -3.32
CA ASP A 213 1.51 -6.81 -4.10
C ASP A 213 1.42 -7.51 -5.47
N VAL A 214 1.83 -6.79 -6.52
CA VAL A 214 1.91 -7.31 -7.88
C VAL A 214 3.35 -7.21 -8.36
N LEU A 215 4.01 -8.37 -8.49
CA LEU A 215 5.34 -8.47 -9.06
C LEU A 215 5.22 -8.63 -10.57
N PHE A 216 5.89 -7.76 -11.32
CA PHE A 216 6.01 -7.88 -12.77
C PHE A 216 7.46 -8.09 -13.17
N VAL A 217 7.74 -9.19 -13.86
CA VAL A 217 9.06 -9.50 -14.41
C VAL A 217 9.00 -9.31 -15.92
N PRO A 218 9.67 -8.28 -16.48
CA PRO A 218 9.63 -8.04 -17.90
C PRO A 218 10.52 -9.03 -18.67
N LYS A 219 10.24 -9.13 -19.96
CA LYS A 219 11.13 -9.79 -20.91
C LYS A 219 12.37 -8.92 -21.15
N TYR A 220 13.50 -9.56 -21.37
CA TYR A 220 14.72 -8.87 -21.81
C TYR A 220 14.50 -8.19 -23.17
N VAL A 221 14.82 -6.92 -23.25
CA VAL A 221 14.71 -6.10 -24.47
C VAL A 221 16.08 -5.49 -24.75
N SER A 222 16.66 -5.79 -25.90
CA SER A 222 17.99 -5.33 -26.31
C SER A 222 17.99 -3.92 -26.94
N THR A 223 17.09 -3.04 -26.51
CA THR A 223 16.97 -1.67 -27.04
C THR A 223 16.90 -0.64 -25.94
N VAL A 224 17.19 0.60 -26.28
CA VAL A 224 17.08 1.79 -25.43
C VAL A 224 16.20 2.80 -26.17
N THR A 225 15.22 3.34 -25.51
CA THR A 225 14.33 4.36 -26.09
C THR A 225 14.86 5.74 -25.75
N VAL A 226 14.89 6.65 -26.73
CA VAL A 226 15.32 8.05 -26.55
C VAL A 226 14.16 8.97 -26.86
N ASN A 227 13.73 9.74 -25.84
CA ASN A 227 12.57 10.62 -25.91
C ASN A 227 12.86 12.04 -25.44
N GLY A 228 11.92 12.93 -25.71
CA GLY A 228 11.96 14.35 -25.29
C GLY A 228 12.61 15.27 -26.32
N ALA A 229 13.42 16.21 -25.86
CA ALA A 229 14.01 17.25 -26.71
C ALA A 229 15.26 16.74 -27.50
N VAL A 230 15.05 15.76 -28.35
CA VAL A 230 16.00 15.24 -29.34
C VAL A 230 15.46 15.53 -30.73
N MET A 231 16.31 15.42 -31.75
CA MET A 231 15.87 15.71 -33.13
C MET A 231 14.83 14.72 -33.62
N TYR A 232 15.05 13.40 -33.37
CA TYR A 232 14.14 12.31 -33.72
C TYR A 232 14.03 11.32 -32.56
N PRO A 233 12.97 11.41 -31.74
CA PRO A 233 12.71 10.36 -30.75
C PRO A 233 12.62 9.00 -31.43
N ASN A 234 13.41 8.04 -30.94
CA ASN A 234 13.51 6.72 -31.53
C ASN A 234 13.94 5.65 -30.51
N THR A 235 13.96 4.41 -30.95
CA THR A 235 14.45 3.29 -30.17
C THR A 235 15.70 2.73 -30.87
N VAL A 236 16.80 2.63 -30.12
CA VAL A 236 18.13 2.28 -30.59
C VAL A 236 18.57 0.98 -29.97
N LEU A 237 19.34 0.15 -30.68
CA LEU A 237 19.95 -1.05 -30.11
C LEU A 237 20.83 -0.72 -28.92
N TYR A 238 20.68 -1.51 -27.86
CA TYR A 238 21.54 -1.39 -26.68
C TYR A 238 22.98 -1.79 -27.02
N GLN A 239 23.92 -0.93 -26.71
CA GLN A 239 25.34 -1.20 -26.83
C GLN A 239 26.01 -1.07 -25.47
N LYS A 240 26.54 -2.20 -24.98
CA LYS A 240 27.21 -2.26 -23.68
C LYS A 240 28.40 -1.26 -23.64
N GLY A 241 28.47 -0.46 -22.57
CA GLY A 241 29.55 0.50 -22.38
C GLY A 241 29.36 1.82 -23.12
N SER A 242 28.34 1.98 -23.96
CA SER A 242 28.02 3.25 -24.61
C SER A 242 27.34 4.22 -23.64
N GLY A 243 27.80 5.46 -23.67
CA GLY A 243 27.24 6.55 -22.85
C GLY A 243 26.06 7.24 -23.51
N ILE A 244 25.49 8.21 -22.79
CA ILE A 244 24.33 8.99 -23.26
C ILE A 244 24.57 9.65 -24.62
N ASP A 245 25.79 10.15 -24.86
CA ASP A 245 26.12 10.86 -26.10
C ASP A 245 25.96 9.98 -27.35
N TYR A 246 26.25 8.66 -27.23
CA TYR A 246 26.01 7.69 -28.29
C TYR A 246 24.52 7.63 -28.64
N TYR A 247 23.63 7.41 -27.66
CA TYR A 247 22.20 7.25 -27.91
C TYR A 247 21.54 8.54 -28.39
N ILE A 248 21.96 9.70 -27.84
CA ILE A 248 21.51 11.00 -28.33
C ILE A 248 21.98 11.24 -29.77
N GLY A 249 23.22 10.84 -30.11
CA GLY A 249 23.73 10.91 -31.47
C GLY A 249 22.89 10.07 -32.45
N GLN A 250 22.48 8.85 -32.05
CA GLN A 250 21.59 8.00 -32.85
C GLN A 250 20.17 8.58 -32.99
N ALA A 251 19.75 9.48 -32.10
CA ALA A 251 18.51 10.23 -32.18
C ALA A 251 18.66 11.58 -32.96
N GLY A 252 19.75 11.74 -33.75
CA GLY A 252 20.04 12.95 -34.51
C GLY A 252 20.57 14.13 -33.68
N GLY A 253 20.92 13.89 -32.42
CA GLY A 253 21.40 14.91 -31.50
C GLY A 253 20.31 15.56 -30.66
N PHE A 254 20.73 16.57 -29.89
CA PHE A 254 19.80 17.34 -29.06
C PHE A 254 18.92 18.27 -29.92
N GLY A 255 17.64 18.26 -29.64
CA GLY A 255 16.67 19.16 -30.26
C GLY A 255 16.79 20.60 -29.79
N ASN A 256 15.99 21.47 -30.38
CA ASN A 256 15.91 22.87 -29.99
C ASN A 256 15.42 22.99 -28.55
N ARG A 257 16.05 23.89 -27.73
CA ARG A 257 15.72 24.15 -26.34
C ARG A 257 15.96 22.95 -25.37
N ALA A 258 16.72 21.94 -25.78
CA ALA A 258 17.06 20.79 -24.94
C ALA A 258 17.86 21.20 -23.69
N LEU A 259 17.47 20.72 -22.54
CA LEU A 259 18.21 20.85 -21.27
C LEU A 259 19.24 19.73 -21.15
N LYS A 260 20.31 19.79 -21.95
CA LYS A 260 21.35 18.75 -22.10
C LYS A 260 21.89 18.19 -20.77
N ARG A 261 22.08 19.06 -19.75
CA ARG A 261 22.59 18.66 -18.42
C ARG A 261 21.53 18.10 -17.48
N ARG A 262 20.27 18.06 -17.90
CA ARG A 262 19.14 17.55 -17.12
C ARG A 262 18.54 16.27 -17.68
N ALA A 263 19.20 15.66 -18.66
CA ALA A 263 18.79 14.36 -19.16
C ALA A 263 18.82 13.31 -18.01
N TYR A 264 17.86 12.43 -18.01
CA TYR A 264 17.73 11.35 -17.05
C TYR A 264 17.34 10.04 -17.73
N VAL A 265 17.61 8.93 -17.07
CA VAL A 265 17.22 7.59 -17.50
C VAL A 265 16.14 7.06 -16.58
N VAL A 266 15.14 6.44 -17.18
CA VAL A 266 14.10 5.69 -16.51
C VAL A 266 14.38 4.22 -16.80
N TYR A 267 14.63 3.45 -15.76
CA TYR A 267 14.87 2.01 -15.87
C TYR A 267 13.56 1.22 -15.91
N MET A 268 13.59 0.01 -16.40
CA MET A 268 12.40 -0.85 -16.49
C MET A 268 11.79 -1.16 -15.11
N ASN A 269 12.60 -1.15 -14.05
CA ASN A 269 12.13 -1.31 -12.67
C ASN A 269 11.44 -0.05 -12.09
N GLY A 270 11.29 1.03 -12.88
CA GLY A 270 10.67 2.29 -12.47
C GLY A 270 11.60 3.24 -11.72
N THR A 271 12.85 2.89 -11.47
CA THR A 271 13.81 3.82 -10.88
C THR A 271 14.28 4.85 -11.91
N VAL A 272 14.64 6.05 -11.42
CA VAL A 272 15.08 7.16 -12.27
C VAL A 272 16.45 7.63 -11.80
N SER A 273 17.39 7.77 -12.73
CA SER A 273 18.71 8.30 -12.45
C SER A 273 19.04 9.47 -13.36
N ARG A 274 19.64 10.51 -12.78
CA ARG A 274 20.12 11.65 -13.56
C ARG A 274 21.44 11.31 -14.20
N LEU A 275 21.51 11.45 -15.52
CA LEU A 275 22.72 11.15 -16.26
C LEU A 275 23.72 12.30 -16.15
N ARG A 276 24.96 11.98 -15.77
CA ARG A 276 26.14 12.84 -15.85
C ARG A 276 27.04 12.34 -16.98
N ARG A 277 27.88 13.23 -17.55
CA ARG A 277 28.68 12.94 -18.76
C ARG A 277 29.54 11.66 -18.72
N ASN A 278 29.83 11.08 -17.57
CA ASN A 278 30.73 9.93 -17.41
C ASN A 278 30.06 8.63 -16.92
N THR A 279 28.77 8.45 -17.21
CA THR A 279 28.02 7.27 -16.76
C THR A 279 27.76 6.28 -17.89
N ALA A 280 28.81 5.80 -18.56
CA ALA A 280 28.68 4.77 -19.61
C ALA A 280 27.99 3.49 -19.12
N ASN A 281 28.15 3.15 -17.83
CA ASN A 281 27.52 1.95 -17.23
C ASN A 281 26.13 2.20 -16.61
N ALA A 282 25.59 3.41 -16.74
CA ALA A 282 24.26 3.75 -16.19
C ALA A 282 23.12 3.49 -17.18
N ILE A 283 23.43 3.13 -18.42
CA ILE A 283 22.41 2.79 -19.41
C ILE A 283 22.29 1.28 -19.49
N GLU A 284 21.09 0.80 -19.26
CA GLU A 284 20.75 -0.63 -19.23
C GLU A 284 19.77 -0.97 -20.38
N PRO A 285 19.72 -2.25 -20.79
CA PRO A 285 18.76 -2.71 -21.78
C PRO A 285 17.32 -2.40 -21.33
N GLY A 286 16.49 -1.95 -22.26
CA GLY A 286 15.10 -1.62 -22.01
C GLY A 286 14.85 -0.28 -21.28
N CYS A 287 15.88 0.49 -20.96
CA CYS A 287 15.68 1.79 -20.34
C CYS A 287 15.25 2.87 -21.35
N GLU A 288 14.71 3.96 -20.81
CA GLU A 288 14.30 5.13 -21.55
C GLU A 288 15.14 6.35 -21.14
N ILE A 289 15.78 6.99 -22.10
CA ILE A 289 16.53 8.24 -21.93
C ILE A 289 15.57 9.37 -22.25
N ILE A 290 15.34 10.26 -21.27
CA ILE A 290 14.46 11.43 -21.44
C ILE A 290 15.27 12.69 -21.37
N VAL A 291 15.17 13.51 -22.42
CA VAL A 291 15.79 14.84 -22.51
C VAL A 291 14.73 15.91 -22.31
N PRO A 292 14.72 16.64 -21.18
CA PRO A 292 13.75 17.69 -20.95
C PRO A 292 14.02 18.91 -21.85
N SER A 293 12.95 19.63 -22.22
CA SER A 293 13.03 20.92 -22.93
C SER A 293 12.90 22.07 -21.95
N LYS A 294 13.45 23.23 -22.32
CA LYS A 294 13.17 24.51 -21.66
C LYS A 294 11.74 24.93 -22.01
N GLY A 295 10.90 25.11 -21.00
CA GLY A 295 9.53 25.55 -21.18
C GLY A 295 9.44 26.84 -21.97
N GLU A 296 8.36 27.04 -22.71
CA GLU A 296 8.12 28.31 -23.40
C GLU A 296 7.99 29.42 -22.37
N ARG A 297 8.89 30.40 -22.43
CA ARG A 297 8.61 31.71 -21.83
C ARG A 297 7.50 32.33 -22.68
N LYS A 298 6.24 32.19 -22.23
CA LYS A 298 5.20 33.10 -22.74
C LYS A 298 5.69 34.49 -22.40
N LYS A 299 6.05 35.28 -23.43
CA LYS A 299 6.19 36.73 -23.30
C LYS A 299 4.85 37.19 -22.76
N MET A 300 4.81 37.65 -21.52
CA MET A 300 3.64 38.34 -20.99
C MET A 300 3.46 39.58 -21.81
N THR A 301 2.54 39.56 -22.76
CA THR A 301 1.90 40.74 -23.24
C THR A 301 1.10 41.33 -22.10
N THR A 302 1.27 42.61 -21.82
CA THR A 302 0.70 43.38 -20.72
C THR A 302 -0.84 43.38 -20.63
N ALA A 303 -1.54 42.55 -21.41
CA ALA A 303 -3.00 42.48 -21.47
C ALA A 303 -3.58 41.07 -21.15
N GLY A 304 -2.89 40.23 -20.37
CA GLY A 304 -3.37 38.88 -20.12
C GLY A 304 -2.78 38.23 -18.88
N ALA A 305 -2.85 38.89 -17.74
CA ALA A 305 -2.49 38.29 -16.45
C ALA A 305 -3.66 37.44 -15.90
N VAL A 306 -4.08 36.40 -16.61
CA VAL A 306 -4.97 35.36 -16.05
C VAL A 306 -4.58 34.00 -16.60
N GLY A 307 -4.05 33.18 -15.70
CA GLY A 307 -4.18 31.74 -15.69
C GLY A 307 -3.56 30.94 -16.84
N MET A 308 -2.48 30.27 -16.55
CA MET A 308 -2.21 28.86 -16.85
C MET A 308 -0.72 28.56 -16.65
N SER A 309 -0.37 28.06 -15.50
CA SER A 309 0.96 27.49 -15.24
C SER A 309 0.93 25.98 -15.55
N SER A 310 1.79 25.60 -16.47
CA SER A 310 1.95 24.26 -17.02
C SER A 310 2.30 23.21 -15.96
N SER A 311 1.47 22.21 -15.87
CA SER A 311 1.49 21.07 -14.95
C SER A 311 2.60 20.04 -15.17
N ILE A 312 3.51 20.23 -16.12
CA ILE A 312 4.55 19.23 -16.44
C ILE A 312 5.82 19.40 -15.58
N ALA A 313 6.11 20.61 -15.09
CA ALA A 313 7.26 20.84 -14.21
C ALA A 313 7.05 20.29 -12.77
N SER A 314 5.79 20.09 -12.37
CA SER A 314 5.42 19.65 -11.02
C SER A 314 5.66 18.15 -10.80
N ILE A 315 5.52 17.32 -11.83
CA ILE A 315 5.66 15.86 -11.72
C ILE A 315 7.13 15.48 -11.54
N ALA A 316 8.05 16.15 -12.25
CA ALA A 316 9.48 15.89 -12.09
C ALA A 316 10.03 16.37 -10.73
N ALA A 317 9.46 17.43 -10.14
CA ALA A 317 9.81 17.89 -8.79
C ALA A 317 9.28 16.96 -7.70
N MET A 318 8.10 16.33 -7.91
CA MET A 318 7.52 15.35 -6.98
C MET A 318 8.33 14.06 -6.91
N VAL A 319 8.81 13.55 -8.03
CA VAL A 319 9.66 12.35 -8.07
C VAL A 319 11.02 12.61 -7.41
N ALA A 320 11.59 13.81 -7.57
CA ALA A 320 12.86 14.18 -6.93
C ALA A 320 12.77 14.33 -5.41
N SER A 321 11.62 14.68 -4.84
CA SER A 321 11.43 14.77 -3.39
C SER A 321 11.25 13.42 -2.72
N MET A 322 10.69 12.45 -3.41
CA MET A 322 10.52 11.07 -2.88
C MET A 322 11.85 10.31 -2.75
N VAL A 323 12.83 10.60 -3.62
CA VAL A 323 14.18 9.99 -3.54
C VAL A 323 14.99 10.51 -2.34
N LYS A 324 14.67 11.69 -1.80
CA LYS A 324 15.37 12.25 -0.63
C LYS A 324 14.89 11.71 0.72
N ILE A 325 13.67 11.21 0.81
CA ILE A 325 13.09 10.70 2.07
C ILE A 325 13.54 9.25 2.35
N GLY A 326 13.93 8.48 1.33
CA GLY A 326 14.42 7.10 1.48
C GLY A 326 15.90 6.97 1.92
N ARG A 327 16.59 8.08 2.24
CA ARG A 327 18.02 8.05 2.67
C ARG A 327 18.27 8.51 4.11
N ALA A 328 17.23 8.74 4.88
CA ALA A 328 17.35 9.12 6.29
C ALA A 328 16.57 8.12 7.16
N HIS A 329 17.05 6.91 7.26
CA HIS A 329 16.93 5.98 8.40
C HIS A 329 17.90 4.84 8.18
#